data_1b382a4aee536ce305aa666c0c753d9c
#
_entry.id   1b382a4aee536ce305aa666c0c753d9c
#
_cell.length_a   1.000
_cell.length_b   1.000
_cell.length_c   1.000
_cell.angle_alpha   90.00
_cell.angle_beta   90.00
_cell.angle_gamma   90.00
#
_symmetry.space_group_name_H-M   'P 1'
#
loop_
_entity.id
_entity.type
_entity.pdbx_description
1 polymer ?
#
loop_
_entity_poly.entity_id
_entity_poly.type
_entity_poly.pdbx_seq_one_letter_code
_entity_poly.pdbx_strand_id
1 'polypeptide(L)'
;MIRVAIADDQHLVRDGFSLILRSQPDIEVAAEAADGREFLDAVRRDHRIDVALVDIRMPVLDGLQATRELATIPHAPNVIVVTTFDDDAYVLDAIAAGARGFLLKRCSARDLVAAVRTVAAGDAILSAEVTGAVLDRVRSAGPGSPVDLAAHELTGREIEVLGLVGAGLNNSEIAARLYLSMSTVKTHITNVLAKTGCRDRVQAAILAIRAGLAPDRATAPRVPPSGTGHHIGRDG
;
A
#
# COMPACT_ATOMS: atom_id res chain seq x y z
N MET A 1 -14.29 -1.38 14.95
CA MET A 1 -13.26 -0.39 15.37
C MET A 1 -11.92 -0.95 14.92
N ILE A 2 -11.14 -0.20 14.15
CA ILE A 2 -9.83 -0.60 13.63
C ILE A 2 -8.79 -0.31 14.72
N ARG A 3 -8.05 -1.32 15.14
CA ARG A 3 -7.00 -1.21 16.16
C ARG A 3 -5.63 -1.06 15.51
N VAL A 4 -4.93 0.04 15.82
CA VAL A 4 -3.68 0.41 15.16
C VAL A 4 -2.52 0.42 16.16
N ALA A 5 -1.39 -0.17 15.77
CA ALA A 5 -0.10 0.04 16.42
C ALA A 5 0.75 1.03 15.61
N ILE A 6 1.52 1.88 16.28
CA ILE A 6 2.44 2.84 15.66
C ILE A 6 3.84 2.56 16.19
N ALA A 7 4.79 2.29 15.29
CA ALA A 7 6.20 2.09 15.61
C ALA A 7 7.06 3.10 14.82
N ASP A 8 7.65 4.05 15.51
CA ASP A 8 8.50 5.11 14.95
C ASP A 8 9.43 5.62 16.06
N ASP A 9 10.72 5.79 15.79
CA ASP A 9 11.66 6.29 16.78
C ASP A 9 11.50 7.80 17.03
N GLN A 10 10.91 8.53 16.07
CA GLN A 10 10.67 9.97 16.17
C GLN A 10 9.38 10.26 16.95
N HIS A 11 9.51 10.70 18.19
CA HIS A 11 8.39 11.01 19.08
C HIS A 11 7.35 11.94 18.43
N LEU A 12 7.81 13.01 17.75
CA LEU A 12 6.92 13.99 17.13
C LEU A 12 6.07 13.38 16.00
N VAL A 13 6.65 12.47 15.20
CA VAL A 13 5.94 11.76 14.13
C VAL A 13 4.91 10.82 14.73
N ARG A 14 5.31 10.05 15.74
CA ARG A 14 4.44 9.10 16.44
C ARG A 14 3.24 9.80 17.08
N ASP A 15 3.49 10.92 17.79
CA ASP A 15 2.42 11.74 18.38
C ASP A 15 1.50 12.33 17.31
N GLY A 16 2.05 12.83 16.22
CA GLY A 16 1.27 13.38 15.11
C GLY A 16 0.33 12.34 14.49
N PHE A 17 0.82 11.14 14.20
CA PHE A 17 -0.02 10.06 13.69
C PHE A 17 -1.06 9.60 14.70
N SER A 18 -0.65 9.48 15.96
CA SER A 18 -1.56 9.12 17.06
C SER A 18 -2.71 10.11 17.18
N LEU A 19 -2.41 11.41 17.17
CA LEU A 19 -3.43 12.47 17.23
C LEU A 19 -4.42 12.40 16.04
N ILE A 20 -3.90 12.24 14.83
CA ILE A 20 -4.71 12.13 13.62
C ILE A 20 -5.63 10.90 13.69
N LEU A 21 -5.10 9.75 14.07
CA LEU A 21 -5.86 8.50 14.10
C LEU A 21 -6.90 8.50 15.24
N ARG A 22 -6.55 8.98 16.43
CA ARG A 22 -7.48 9.12 17.58
C ARG A 22 -8.61 10.11 17.31
N SER A 23 -8.46 11.03 16.34
CA SER A 23 -9.56 11.92 15.94
C SER A 23 -10.67 11.21 15.14
N GLN A 24 -10.43 9.97 14.70
CA GLN A 24 -11.39 9.20 13.92
C GLN A 24 -12.25 8.30 14.83
N PRO A 25 -13.60 8.32 14.68
CA PRO A 25 -14.49 7.56 15.58
C PRO A 25 -14.40 6.03 15.40
N ASP A 26 -13.84 5.56 14.30
CA ASP A 26 -13.71 4.14 13.92
C ASP A 26 -12.30 3.57 14.10
N ILE A 27 -11.34 4.36 14.61
CA ILE A 27 -9.94 3.96 14.78
C ILE A 27 -9.51 4.13 16.24
N GLU A 28 -8.83 3.12 16.79
CA GLU A 28 -8.20 3.11 18.10
C GLU A 28 -6.70 2.93 17.97
N VAL A 29 -5.90 3.80 18.55
CA VAL A 29 -4.45 3.58 18.70
C VAL A 29 -4.23 2.70 19.93
N ALA A 30 -3.97 1.42 19.69
CA ALA A 30 -3.86 0.37 20.69
C ALA A 30 -2.44 0.27 21.30
N ALA A 31 -1.41 0.62 20.52
CA ALA A 31 -0.03 0.58 20.97
C ALA A 31 0.82 1.63 20.27
N GLU A 32 1.83 2.11 20.96
CA GLU A 32 2.89 2.97 20.45
C GLU A 32 4.23 2.38 20.87
N ALA A 33 5.23 2.39 19.98
CA ALA A 33 6.54 1.82 20.18
C ALA A 33 7.62 2.74 19.60
N ALA A 34 8.78 2.82 20.23
CA ALA A 34 9.90 3.61 19.77
C ALA A 34 10.95 2.80 18.99
N ASP A 35 10.79 1.48 18.96
CA ASP A 35 11.64 0.56 18.21
C ASP A 35 10.89 -0.72 17.83
N GLY A 36 11.52 -1.53 16.96
CA GLY A 36 10.91 -2.76 16.48
C GLY A 36 10.74 -3.85 17.54
N ARG A 37 11.53 -3.83 18.62
CA ARG A 37 11.42 -4.79 19.72
C ARG A 37 10.20 -4.48 20.57
N GLU A 38 10.05 -3.23 20.99
CA GLU A 38 8.85 -2.77 21.70
C GLU A 38 7.58 -3.02 20.89
N PHE A 39 7.64 -2.80 19.57
CA PHE A 39 6.54 -3.07 18.65
C PHE A 39 6.13 -4.55 18.64
N LEU A 40 7.09 -5.46 18.45
CA LEU A 40 6.80 -6.90 18.45
C LEU A 40 6.23 -7.38 19.78
N ASP A 41 6.74 -6.85 20.88
CA ASP A 41 6.24 -7.17 22.21
C ASP A 41 4.82 -6.64 22.44
N ALA A 42 4.48 -5.49 21.88
CA ALA A 42 3.11 -4.96 21.91
C ALA A 42 2.15 -5.86 21.11
N VAL A 43 2.53 -6.29 19.90
CA VAL A 43 1.72 -7.19 19.07
C VAL A 43 1.53 -8.57 19.74
N ARG A 44 2.58 -9.11 20.39
CA ARG A 44 2.46 -10.39 21.14
C ARG A 44 1.52 -10.29 22.33
N ARG A 45 1.43 -9.12 22.95
CA ARG A 45 0.52 -8.87 24.09
C ARG A 45 -0.93 -8.64 23.67
N ASP A 46 -1.13 -8.03 22.49
CA ASP A 46 -2.48 -7.74 21.98
C ASP A 46 -2.63 -8.21 20.52
N HIS A 47 -3.15 -9.42 20.36
CA HIS A 47 -3.39 -10.06 19.06
C HIS A 47 -4.60 -9.47 18.29
N ARG A 48 -5.24 -8.40 18.79
CA ARG A 48 -6.37 -7.73 18.15
C ARG A 48 -5.96 -6.48 17.41
N ILE A 49 -4.67 -6.25 17.20
CA ILE A 49 -4.17 -5.17 16.36
C ILE A 49 -4.43 -5.56 14.90
N ASP A 50 -5.15 -4.71 14.18
CA ASP A 50 -5.52 -4.97 12.77
C ASP A 50 -4.47 -4.43 11.80
N VAL A 51 -3.91 -3.26 12.11
CA VAL A 51 -2.96 -2.54 11.26
C VAL A 51 -1.79 -2.03 12.09
N ALA A 52 -0.59 -2.09 11.54
CA ALA A 52 0.60 -1.49 12.11
C ALA A 52 1.21 -0.46 11.16
N LEU A 53 1.43 0.77 11.65
CA LEU A 53 2.27 1.77 10.99
C LEU A 53 3.69 1.57 11.49
N VAL A 54 4.65 1.27 10.61
CA VAL A 54 6.01 0.90 11.01
C VAL A 54 7.02 1.73 10.23
N ASP A 55 7.83 2.51 10.93
CA ASP A 55 8.99 3.16 10.32
C ASP A 55 10.07 2.14 9.96
N ILE A 56 10.77 2.38 8.85
CA ILE A 56 11.87 1.52 8.42
C ILE A 56 13.06 1.64 9.40
N ARG A 57 13.44 2.86 9.74
CA ARG A 57 14.67 3.12 10.49
C ARG A 57 14.36 3.35 11.96
N MET A 58 14.54 2.30 12.74
CA MET A 58 14.41 2.37 14.20
C MET A 58 15.64 1.76 14.87
N PRO A 59 16.00 2.22 16.09
CA PRO A 59 17.07 1.61 16.87
C PRO A 59 16.68 0.20 17.34
N VAL A 60 17.64 -0.53 17.89
CA VAL A 60 17.47 -1.89 18.47
C VAL A 60 17.07 -2.93 17.43
N LEU A 61 15.91 -2.77 16.81
CA LEU A 61 15.40 -3.62 15.72
C LEU A 61 14.72 -2.73 14.67
N ASP A 62 15.22 -2.77 13.43
CA ASP A 62 14.65 -1.99 12.35
C ASP A 62 13.27 -2.51 11.92
N GLY A 63 12.50 -1.64 11.23
CA GLY A 63 11.13 -1.96 10.84
C GLY A 63 11.01 -3.08 9.82
N LEU A 64 12.03 -3.29 8.96
CA LEU A 64 12.02 -4.40 8.00
C LEU A 64 12.23 -5.73 8.70
N GLN A 65 13.15 -5.78 9.65
CA GLN A 65 13.39 -6.96 10.47
C GLN A 65 12.16 -7.27 11.32
N ALA A 66 11.58 -6.24 11.98
CA ALA A 66 10.34 -6.39 12.74
C ALA A 66 9.18 -6.91 11.87
N THR A 67 9.04 -6.42 10.65
CA THR A 67 8.01 -6.88 9.70
C THR A 67 8.23 -8.35 9.30
N ARG A 68 9.48 -8.79 9.10
CA ARG A 68 9.80 -10.20 8.81
C ARG A 68 9.49 -11.11 10.01
N GLU A 69 9.87 -10.70 11.23
CA GLU A 69 9.56 -11.46 12.44
C GLU A 69 8.04 -11.52 12.68
N LEU A 70 7.31 -10.48 12.35
CA LEU A 70 5.86 -10.41 12.47
C LEU A 70 5.15 -11.53 11.67
N ALA A 71 5.67 -11.87 10.49
CA ALA A 71 5.13 -12.92 9.64
C ALA A 71 5.08 -14.31 10.33
N THR A 72 5.82 -14.50 11.41
CA THR A 72 5.82 -15.73 12.21
C THR A 72 4.80 -15.72 13.35
N ILE A 73 4.16 -14.57 13.62
CA ILE A 73 3.20 -14.40 14.70
C ILE A 73 1.79 -14.71 14.17
N PRO A 74 1.04 -15.63 14.81
CA PRO A 74 -0.36 -15.88 14.43
C PRO A 74 -1.21 -14.61 14.56
N HIS A 75 -2.07 -14.38 13.59
CA HIS A 75 -2.95 -13.18 13.53
C HIS A 75 -2.19 -11.86 13.59
N ALA A 76 -1.01 -11.83 12.98
CA ALA A 76 -0.22 -10.60 12.86
C ALA A 76 -1.00 -9.49 12.14
N PRO A 77 -0.85 -8.22 12.57
CA PRO A 77 -1.46 -7.08 11.90
C PRO A 77 -0.92 -6.90 10.47
N ASN A 78 -1.73 -6.29 9.62
CA ASN A 78 -1.28 -5.84 8.31
C ASN A 78 -0.34 -4.64 8.47
N VAL A 79 0.84 -4.69 7.86
CA VAL A 79 1.85 -3.63 8.00
C VAL A 79 1.73 -2.58 6.91
N ILE A 80 1.68 -1.32 7.31
CA ILE A 80 1.93 -0.15 6.47
C ILE A 80 3.30 0.39 6.86
N VAL A 81 4.24 0.33 5.94
CA VAL A 81 5.55 0.95 6.14
C VAL A 81 5.42 2.46 5.93
N VAL A 82 5.95 3.21 6.88
CA VAL A 82 6.01 4.67 6.81
C VAL A 82 7.47 5.08 6.69
N THR A 83 7.79 5.91 5.71
CA THR A 83 9.19 6.23 5.41
C THR A 83 9.38 7.68 4.98
N THR A 84 10.63 8.17 5.03
CA THR A 84 11.04 9.41 4.37
C THR A 84 11.32 9.14 2.89
N PHE A 85 11.36 10.20 2.05
CA PHE A 85 11.56 10.09 0.60
C PHE A 85 12.91 9.47 0.18
N ASP A 86 13.92 9.51 1.07
CA ASP A 86 15.28 9.04 0.78
C ASP A 86 15.46 7.52 0.91
N ASP A 87 14.41 6.80 1.31
CA ASP A 87 14.46 5.36 1.61
C ASP A 87 13.89 4.46 0.51
N ASP A 88 13.78 4.94 -0.73
CA ASP A 88 13.25 4.19 -1.89
C ASP A 88 13.96 2.85 -2.12
N ALA A 89 15.21 2.71 -1.67
CA ALA A 89 15.96 1.47 -1.76
C ALA A 89 15.32 0.31 -0.95
N TYR A 90 14.60 0.62 0.12
CA TYR A 90 14.02 -0.37 1.04
C TYR A 90 12.59 -0.79 0.69
N VAL A 91 11.97 -0.14 -0.28
CA VAL A 91 10.57 -0.44 -0.64
C VAL A 91 10.40 -1.89 -1.10
N LEU A 92 11.30 -2.39 -1.95
CA LEU A 92 11.25 -3.78 -2.41
C LEU A 92 11.50 -4.76 -1.28
N ASP A 93 12.42 -4.43 -0.37
CA ASP A 93 12.73 -5.27 0.80
C ASP A 93 11.56 -5.33 1.77
N ALA A 94 10.85 -4.22 1.95
CA ALA A 94 9.66 -4.18 2.81
C ALA A 94 8.47 -4.94 2.18
N ILE A 95 8.31 -4.88 0.85
CA ILE A 95 7.34 -5.72 0.13
C ILE A 95 7.69 -7.20 0.31
N ALA A 96 8.96 -7.55 0.16
CA ALA A 96 9.43 -8.93 0.38
C ALA A 96 9.24 -9.37 1.84
N ALA A 97 9.36 -8.45 2.80
CA ALA A 97 9.07 -8.67 4.21
C ALA A 97 7.57 -8.87 4.52
N GLY A 98 6.67 -8.53 3.59
CA GLY A 98 5.22 -8.71 3.76
C GLY A 98 4.43 -7.44 4.06
N ALA A 99 5.02 -6.27 3.90
CA ALA A 99 4.29 -5.01 4.05
C ALA A 99 3.16 -4.92 3.01
N ARG A 100 1.96 -4.51 3.45
CA ARG A 100 0.77 -4.33 2.60
C ARG A 100 0.51 -2.88 2.22
N GLY A 101 1.23 -1.95 2.83
CA GLY A 101 1.08 -0.54 2.54
C GLY A 101 2.38 0.23 2.64
N PHE A 102 2.43 1.35 1.90
CA PHE A 102 3.54 2.29 1.95
C PHE A 102 3.03 3.71 1.96
N LEU A 103 3.49 4.50 2.90
CA LEU A 103 3.22 5.92 3.03
C LEU A 103 4.52 6.69 3.24
N LEU A 104 4.53 7.92 2.79
CA LEU A 104 5.57 8.87 3.18
C LEU A 104 5.20 9.52 4.52
N LYS A 105 6.17 9.76 5.40
CA LYS A 105 5.96 10.48 6.68
C LYS A 105 5.31 11.87 6.50
N ARG A 106 5.44 12.46 5.32
CA ARG A 106 4.82 13.73 4.92
C ARG A 106 3.42 13.58 4.30
N CYS A 107 2.81 12.39 4.34
CA CYS A 107 1.47 12.20 3.80
C CYS A 107 0.44 13.09 4.50
N SER A 108 -0.66 13.40 3.82
CA SER A 108 -1.75 14.15 4.45
C SER A 108 -2.46 13.29 5.50
N ALA A 109 -3.10 13.95 6.49
CA ALA A 109 -3.95 13.26 7.47
C ALA A 109 -5.05 12.41 6.80
N ARG A 110 -5.60 12.89 5.68
CA ARG A 110 -6.60 12.19 4.89
C ARG A 110 -6.04 10.90 4.29
N ASP A 111 -4.82 10.94 3.74
CA ASP A 111 -4.19 9.78 3.11
C ASP A 111 -3.80 8.74 4.14
N LEU A 112 -3.29 9.16 5.31
CA LEU A 112 -2.99 8.28 6.44
C LEU A 112 -4.25 7.50 6.88
N VAL A 113 -5.35 8.20 7.12
CA VAL A 113 -6.62 7.59 7.55
C VAL A 113 -7.18 6.66 6.46
N ALA A 114 -7.14 7.08 5.20
CA ALA A 114 -7.59 6.25 4.08
C ALA A 114 -6.75 4.97 3.95
N ALA A 115 -5.43 5.07 4.12
CA ALA A 115 -4.53 3.93 4.07
C ALA A 115 -4.83 2.91 5.18
N VAL A 116 -5.00 3.37 6.42
CA VAL A 116 -5.34 2.50 7.54
C VAL A 116 -6.65 1.75 7.28
N ARG A 117 -7.69 2.44 6.80
CA ARG A 117 -8.98 1.81 6.47
C ARG A 117 -8.87 0.79 5.32
N THR A 118 -8.10 1.13 4.29
CA THR A 118 -7.88 0.26 3.13
C THR A 118 -7.18 -1.02 3.54
N VAL A 119 -6.10 -0.90 4.33
CA VAL A 119 -5.29 -2.05 4.77
C VAL A 119 -6.04 -2.88 5.81
N ALA A 120 -6.83 -2.27 6.68
CA ALA A 120 -7.72 -2.99 7.61
C ALA A 120 -8.78 -3.81 6.86
N ALA A 121 -9.25 -3.35 5.71
CA ALA A 121 -10.18 -4.10 4.84
C ALA A 121 -9.50 -5.24 4.05
N GLY A 122 -8.18 -5.45 4.23
CA GLY A 122 -7.42 -6.49 3.54
C GLY A 122 -6.88 -6.11 2.16
N ASP A 123 -7.13 -4.88 1.70
CA ASP A 123 -6.57 -4.35 0.46
C ASP A 123 -5.14 -3.84 0.71
N ALA A 124 -4.30 -3.79 -0.34
CA ALA A 124 -2.97 -3.19 -0.25
C ALA A 124 -2.98 -1.76 -0.82
N ILE A 125 -2.13 -0.91 -0.27
CA ILE A 125 -1.99 0.48 -0.72
C ILE A 125 -0.52 0.82 -1.01
N LEU A 126 -0.30 1.44 -2.18
CA LEU A 126 0.96 2.10 -2.53
C LEU A 126 0.62 3.55 -2.84
N SER A 127 1.30 4.50 -2.20
CA SER A 127 1.18 5.88 -2.64
C SER A 127 1.72 6.02 -4.08
N ALA A 128 1.23 7.00 -4.83
CA ALA A 128 1.65 7.20 -6.23
C ALA A 128 3.16 7.48 -6.33
N GLU A 129 3.74 8.15 -5.34
CA GLU A 129 5.17 8.44 -5.25
C GLU A 129 5.98 7.14 -5.06
N VAL A 130 5.55 6.29 -4.13
CA VAL A 130 6.21 4.99 -3.86
C VAL A 130 6.07 4.05 -5.05
N THR A 131 4.91 4.04 -5.70
CA THR A 131 4.71 3.28 -6.95
C THR A 131 5.76 3.68 -8.00
N GLY A 132 6.02 4.99 -8.18
CA GLY A 132 7.06 5.49 -9.09
C GLY A 132 8.44 4.92 -8.77
N ALA A 133 8.86 5.00 -7.52
CA ALA A 133 10.16 4.50 -7.06
C ALA A 133 10.30 2.98 -7.25
N VAL A 134 9.26 2.20 -6.94
CA VAL A 134 9.22 0.76 -7.21
C VAL A 134 9.38 0.47 -8.71
N LEU A 135 8.65 1.22 -9.55
CA LEU A 135 8.72 1.09 -11.00
C LEU A 135 10.13 1.35 -11.54
N ASP A 136 10.73 2.44 -11.12
CA ASP A 136 12.07 2.84 -11.57
C ASP A 136 13.13 1.84 -11.09
N ARG A 137 13.00 1.30 -9.88
CA ARG A 137 13.90 0.29 -9.33
C ARG A 137 13.76 -1.05 -10.06
N VAL A 138 12.54 -1.50 -10.36
CA VAL A 138 12.34 -2.75 -11.12
C VAL A 138 12.85 -2.60 -12.55
N ARG A 139 12.68 -1.44 -13.18
CA ARG A 139 13.23 -1.14 -14.51
C ARG A 139 14.76 -1.08 -14.51
N SER A 140 15.36 -0.45 -13.50
CA SER A 140 16.83 -0.32 -13.40
C SER A 140 17.53 -1.62 -13.00
N ALA A 141 16.83 -2.55 -12.35
CA ALA A 141 17.36 -3.88 -12.05
C ALA A 141 17.53 -4.76 -13.33
N GLY A 142 17.19 -4.24 -14.49
CA GLY A 142 17.23 -4.93 -15.77
C GLY A 142 16.06 -5.90 -15.97
N PRO A 143 15.86 -6.40 -17.19
CA PRO A 143 14.86 -7.40 -17.46
C PRO A 143 15.29 -8.68 -16.71
N GLY A 144 14.66 -8.92 -15.55
CA GLY A 144 14.65 -10.27 -14.97
C GLY A 144 14.12 -11.26 -16.01
N SER A 145 14.32 -12.55 -15.80
CA SER A 145 13.80 -13.57 -16.73
C SER A 145 12.41 -13.19 -17.20
N PRO A 146 12.14 -13.19 -18.52
CA PRO A 146 10.81 -12.86 -19.04
C PRO A 146 9.75 -13.66 -18.30
N VAL A 147 8.76 -12.97 -17.73
CA VAL A 147 7.67 -13.65 -17.06
C VAL A 147 6.69 -14.11 -18.13
N ASP A 148 6.55 -15.42 -18.26
CA ASP A 148 5.55 -16.00 -19.15
C ASP A 148 4.16 -15.93 -18.51
N LEU A 149 3.41 -14.90 -18.88
CA LEU A 149 2.04 -14.72 -18.41
C LEU A 149 1.08 -15.78 -18.97
N ALA A 150 1.42 -16.44 -20.09
CA ALA A 150 0.59 -17.50 -20.67
C ALA A 150 0.47 -18.69 -19.70
N ALA A 151 1.49 -18.93 -18.87
CA ALA A 151 1.46 -19.97 -17.85
C ALA A 151 0.44 -19.74 -16.71
N HIS A 152 -0.08 -18.53 -16.58
CA HIS A 152 -1.03 -18.17 -15.51
C HIS A 152 -2.51 -18.18 -15.93
N GLU A 153 -2.81 -18.53 -17.18
CA GLU A 153 -4.20 -18.63 -17.71
C GLU A 153 -5.07 -17.39 -17.43
N LEU A 154 -4.45 -16.19 -17.51
CA LEU A 154 -5.16 -14.94 -17.32
C LEU A 154 -6.07 -14.65 -18.52
N THR A 155 -7.30 -14.22 -18.25
CA THR A 155 -8.19 -13.70 -19.30
C THR A 155 -7.70 -12.34 -19.80
N GLY A 156 -8.10 -11.93 -21.01
CA GLY A 156 -7.76 -10.60 -21.53
C GLY A 156 -8.14 -9.48 -20.57
N ARG A 157 -9.27 -9.60 -19.85
CA ARG A 157 -9.72 -8.61 -18.88
C ARG A 157 -8.85 -8.59 -17.63
N GLU A 158 -8.38 -9.72 -17.16
CA GLU A 158 -7.45 -9.82 -16.03
C GLU A 158 -6.08 -9.25 -16.40
N ILE A 159 -5.62 -9.44 -17.63
CA ILE A 159 -4.38 -8.82 -18.14
C ILE A 159 -4.50 -7.28 -18.18
N GLU A 160 -5.63 -6.74 -18.67
CA GLU A 160 -5.89 -5.29 -18.65
C GLU A 160 -5.87 -4.72 -17.22
N VAL A 161 -6.57 -5.40 -16.29
CA VAL A 161 -6.58 -4.99 -14.88
C VAL A 161 -5.19 -5.09 -14.28
N LEU A 162 -4.44 -6.15 -14.55
CA LEU A 162 -3.07 -6.33 -14.09
C LEU A 162 -2.15 -5.22 -14.61
N GLY A 163 -2.25 -4.84 -15.87
CA GLY A 163 -1.51 -3.71 -16.46
C GLY A 163 -1.80 -2.38 -15.77
N LEU A 164 -3.07 -2.11 -15.43
CA LEU A 164 -3.45 -0.89 -14.70
C LEU A 164 -3.00 -0.92 -13.22
N VAL A 165 -2.97 -2.09 -12.60
CA VAL A 165 -2.36 -2.29 -11.29
C VAL A 165 -0.86 -1.98 -11.34
N GLY A 166 -0.16 -2.45 -12.37
CA GLY A 166 1.25 -2.14 -12.64
C GLY A 166 1.52 -0.67 -12.94
N ALA A 167 0.53 0.05 -13.48
CA ALA A 167 0.59 1.50 -13.66
C ALA A 167 0.32 2.29 -12.37
N GLY A 168 0.00 1.62 -11.25
CA GLY A 168 -0.24 2.22 -9.95
C GLY A 168 -1.65 2.79 -9.73
N LEU A 169 -2.62 2.47 -10.60
CA LEU A 169 -4.00 2.96 -10.44
C LEU A 169 -4.67 2.26 -9.27
N ASN A 170 -5.45 2.98 -8.47
CA ASN A 170 -6.31 2.39 -7.44
C ASN A 170 -7.60 1.77 -8.04
N ASN A 171 -8.39 1.07 -7.22
CA ASN A 171 -9.58 0.37 -7.71
C ASN A 171 -10.64 1.30 -8.32
N SER A 172 -10.79 2.52 -7.80
CA SER A 172 -11.73 3.51 -8.34
C SER A 172 -11.27 4.05 -9.70
N GLU A 173 -9.97 4.28 -9.86
CA GLU A 173 -9.37 4.71 -11.13
C GLU A 173 -9.46 3.60 -12.18
N ILE A 174 -9.22 2.34 -11.81
CA ILE A 174 -9.39 1.18 -12.68
C ILE A 174 -10.86 1.03 -13.10
N ALA A 175 -11.80 1.16 -12.13
CA ALA A 175 -13.23 1.10 -12.38
C ALA A 175 -13.68 2.16 -13.38
N ALA A 176 -13.25 3.41 -13.17
CA ALA A 176 -13.55 4.53 -14.09
C ALA A 176 -12.97 4.28 -15.49
N ARG A 177 -11.71 3.82 -15.57
CA ARG A 177 -11.01 3.62 -16.84
C ARG A 177 -11.57 2.48 -17.66
N LEU A 178 -12.01 1.42 -16.99
CA LEU A 178 -12.53 0.21 -17.65
C LEU A 178 -14.06 0.17 -17.74
N TYR A 179 -14.72 1.22 -17.25
CA TYR A 179 -16.20 1.31 -17.18
C TYR A 179 -16.81 0.12 -16.41
N LEU A 180 -16.19 -0.23 -15.26
CA LEU A 180 -16.61 -1.31 -14.39
C LEU A 180 -17.12 -0.80 -13.05
N SER A 181 -17.83 -1.67 -12.30
CA SER A 181 -18.11 -1.42 -10.90
C SER A 181 -16.88 -1.70 -10.03
N MET A 182 -16.80 -1.07 -8.86
CA MET A 182 -15.75 -1.32 -7.87
C MET A 182 -15.69 -2.80 -7.44
N SER A 183 -16.85 -3.45 -7.31
CA SER A 183 -16.96 -4.86 -6.96
C SER A 183 -16.37 -5.75 -8.05
N THR A 184 -16.63 -5.42 -9.31
CA THR A 184 -16.08 -6.15 -10.47
C THR A 184 -14.56 -6.04 -10.53
N VAL A 185 -14.00 -4.83 -10.29
CA VAL A 185 -12.55 -4.64 -10.23
C VAL A 185 -11.93 -5.47 -9.11
N LYS A 186 -12.52 -5.45 -7.90
CA LYS A 186 -12.05 -6.29 -6.78
C LYS A 186 -12.04 -7.78 -7.14
N THR A 187 -13.10 -8.28 -7.81
CA THR A 187 -13.17 -9.66 -8.27
C THR A 187 -12.04 -9.99 -9.25
N HIS A 188 -11.79 -9.12 -10.25
CA HIS A 188 -10.70 -9.35 -11.20
C HIS A 188 -9.34 -9.36 -10.51
N ILE A 189 -9.09 -8.44 -9.56
CA ILE A 189 -7.83 -8.43 -8.80
C ILE A 189 -7.68 -9.72 -7.99
N THR A 190 -8.71 -10.16 -7.29
CA THR A 190 -8.68 -11.43 -6.54
C THR A 190 -8.34 -12.61 -7.45
N ASN A 191 -8.96 -12.69 -8.62
CA ASN A 191 -8.67 -13.74 -9.60
C ASN A 191 -7.23 -13.68 -10.13
N VAL A 192 -6.74 -12.47 -10.42
CA VAL A 192 -5.34 -12.25 -10.83
C VAL A 192 -4.39 -12.76 -9.76
N LEU A 193 -4.59 -12.37 -8.49
CA LEU A 193 -3.74 -12.82 -7.38
C LEU A 193 -3.75 -14.35 -7.25
N ALA A 194 -4.92 -14.97 -7.31
CA ALA A 194 -5.07 -16.42 -7.22
C ALA A 194 -4.35 -17.16 -8.35
N LYS A 195 -4.51 -16.69 -9.59
CA LYS A 195 -3.92 -17.33 -10.78
C LYS A 195 -2.41 -17.12 -10.89
N THR A 196 -1.92 -15.96 -10.47
CA THR A 196 -0.48 -15.62 -10.54
C THR A 196 0.31 -16.09 -9.32
N GLY A 197 -0.36 -16.52 -8.24
CA GLY A 197 0.29 -16.84 -6.97
C GLY A 197 0.81 -15.62 -6.22
N CYS A 198 0.46 -14.40 -6.67
CA CYS A 198 0.82 -13.18 -5.97
C CYS A 198 0.04 -13.08 -4.65
N ARG A 199 0.76 -12.82 -3.54
CA ARG A 199 0.15 -12.72 -2.21
C ARG A 199 -0.69 -11.44 -2.05
N ASP A 200 -0.32 -10.39 -2.77
CA ASP A 200 -0.94 -9.07 -2.66
C ASP A 200 -0.82 -8.26 -3.96
N ARG A 201 -1.50 -7.10 -3.95
CA ARG A 201 -1.54 -6.15 -5.08
C ARG A 201 -0.15 -5.63 -5.47
N VAL A 202 0.76 -5.51 -4.51
CA VAL A 202 2.10 -4.99 -4.74
C VAL A 202 2.91 -5.98 -5.56
N GLN A 203 2.84 -7.26 -5.21
CA GLN A 203 3.46 -8.33 -6.01
C GLN A 203 2.86 -8.42 -7.41
N ALA A 204 1.54 -8.23 -7.55
CA ALA A 204 0.89 -8.16 -8.84
C ALA A 204 1.39 -6.96 -9.68
N ALA A 205 1.60 -5.79 -9.06
CA ALA A 205 2.18 -4.64 -9.75
C ALA A 205 3.60 -4.91 -10.26
N ILE A 206 4.45 -5.52 -9.43
CA ILE A 206 5.81 -5.91 -9.83
C ILE A 206 5.77 -6.94 -10.97
N LEU A 207 4.86 -7.92 -10.89
CA LEU A 207 4.65 -8.90 -11.95
C LEU A 207 4.27 -8.22 -13.27
N ALA A 208 3.31 -7.29 -13.25
CA ALA A 208 2.86 -6.54 -14.43
C ALA A 208 4.02 -5.79 -15.10
N ILE A 209 4.90 -5.18 -14.29
CA ILE A 209 6.05 -4.43 -14.79
C ILE A 209 7.07 -5.37 -15.43
N ARG A 210 7.42 -6.47 -14.76
CA ARG A 210 8.36 -7.47 -15.28
C ARG A 210 7.84 -8.13 -16.56
N ALA A 211 6.53 -8.25 -16.70
CA ALA A 211 5.87 -8.76 -17.90
C ALA A 211 5.69 -7.71 -19.00
N GLY A 212 6.14 -6.46 -18.79
CA GLY A 212 5.99 -5.37 -19.77
C GLY A 212 4.56 -4.88 -19.98
N LEU A 213 3.63 -5.20 -19.07
CA LEU A 213 2.22 -4.81 -19.18
C LEU A 213 1.95 -3.38 -18.68
N ALA A 214 2.82 -2.82 -17.83
CA ALA A 214 2.60 -1.49 -17.28
C ALA A 214 2.80 -0.44 -18.39
N PRO A 215 1.77 0.33 -18.76
CA PRO A 215 1.92 1.40 -19.74
C PRO A 215 2.89 2.45 -19.23
N ASP A 216 3.66 3.05 -20.14
CA ASP A 216 4.59 4.11 -19.79
C ASP A 216 3.81 5.30 -19.20
N ARG A 217 4.27 5.86 -18.09
CA ARG A 217 3.61 6.97 -17.38
C ARG A 217 3.38 8.20 -18.26
N ALA A 218 4.18 8.34 -19.32
CA ALA A 218 4.06 9.43 -20.31
C ALA A 218 2.81 9.27 -21.20
N THR A 219 2.29 8.07 -21.36
CA THR A 219 1.12 7.76 -22.21
C THR A 219 -0.18 7.54 -21.43
N ALA A 220 -0.13 7.55 -20.09
CA ALA A 220 -1.32 7.47 -19.25
C ALA A 220 -2.00 8.87 -19.22
N PRO A 221 -3.20 9.06 -19.80
CA PRO A 221 -3.89 10.34 -19.74
C PRO A 221 -4.18 10.70 -18.27
N ARG A 222 -3.76 11.92 -17.87
CA ARG A 222 -4.04 12.45 -16.54
C ARG A 222 -5.55 12.53 -16.34
N VAL A 223 -6.05 11.89 -15.29
CA VAL A 223 -7.42 12.12 -14.82
C VAL A 223 -7.50 13.59 -14.37
N PRO A 224 -8.40 14.42 -14.94
CA PRO A 224 -8.55 15.80 -14.50
C PRO A 224 -8.98 15.80 -13.03
N PRO A 225 -8.50 16.76 -12.21
CA PRO A 225 -8.95 16.90 -10.83
C PRO A 225 -10.47 17.10 -10.86
N SER A 226 -11.18 16.32 -10.03
CA SER A 226 -12.63 16.41 -9.85
C SER A 226 -13.01 17.87 -9.59
N GLY A 227 -13.73 18.48 -10.54
CA GLY A 227 -14.07 19.89 -10.56
C GLY A 227 -14.77 20.32 -9.27
N THR A 228 -14.21 21.31 -8.63
CA THR A 228 -14.91 22.18 -7.69
C THR A 228 -16.07 22.82 -8.43
N GLY A 229 -17.29 22.41 -8.08
CA GLY A 229 -18.53 23.02 -8.58
C GLY A 229 -18.52 24.52 -8.35
N HIS A 230 -18.36 25.26 -9.42
CA HIS A 230 -18.62 26.69 -9.45
C HIS A 230 -20.13 26.89 -9.31
N HIS A 231 -20.54 27.27 -8.12
CA HIS A 231 -21.88 27.78 -7.87
C HIS A 231 -21.93 29.20 -8.46
N ILE A 232 -22.44 29.31 -9.70
CA ILE A 232 -22.75 30.60 -10.28
C ILE A 232 -24.05 31.09 -9.62
N GLY A 233 -23.91 32.03 -8.69
CA GLY A 233 -25.02 32.83 -8.19
C GLY A 233 -25.63 33.60 -9.37
N ARG A 234 -26.93 33.45 -9.60
CA ARG A 234 -27.76 34.35 -10.36
C ARG A 234 -28.34 35.36 -9.40
N ASP A 235 -27.82 36.57 -9.43
CA ASP A 235 -28.54 37.75 -9.00
C ASP A 235 -29.47 38.22 -10.16
N GLY A 236 -30.73 38.47 -9.81
CA GLY A 236 -31.76 39.08 -10.60
C GLY A 236 -32.86 39.60 -9.70
#